data_2c2d50c782b1dfd35457cd076e93fad9
#
_entry.id   2c2d50c782b1dfd35457cd076e93fad9
#
_cell.length_a   1.000
_cell.length_b   1.000
_cell.length_c   1.000
_cell.angle_alpha   90.00
_cell.angle_beta   90.00
_cell.angle_gamma   90.00
#
_symmetry.space_group_name_H-M   'P 1'
#
loop_
_entity.id
_entity.type
_entity.pdbx_description
1 polymer ?
#
loop_
_entity_poly.entity_id
_entity_poly.type
_entity_poly.pdbx_seq_one_letter_code
_entity_poly.pdbx_strand_id
1 'polypeptide(L)'
;MMRLIQVIKIATLLLTIGLSSCVNLKYVNNFSSASLNSIKKFETISYSFKQCCLDNCLNKKINNLNLDTEDCDCKLDEKADSVTLILYNAIKGYFDGLDNLSDNELTNYKMDGLTKALNEGNFGSIKIEKKQVDAYSNISKVLLRAFTNEYRKNKIKGYVTEANEPVKVLIACLDLNLSGNLTGKLNLQKQRIQSYYFDLTKDPTLSSFEKRQVVKDYYQQLAVIEARQNELCTFSKALKIIAEGHQKLALNIDNVNSAELKGLLFQYACDIRDLVTEIEKIKN
;
A
#
# COMPACT_ATOMS: atom_id res chain seq x y z
N MET A 1 27.00 56.21 28.67
CA MET A 1 27.24 55.65 27.34
C MET A 1 27.37 54.09 27.34
N MET A 2 28.23 53.52 28.22
CA MET A 2 28.42 52.05 28.31
C MET A 2 27.16 51.24 28.61
N ARG A 3 26.25 51.64 29.48
CA ARG A 3 25.00 50.94 29.80
C ARG A 3 24.01 50.89 28.63
N LEU A 4 23.98 51.95 27.80
CA LEU A 4 23.11 52.01 26.62
C LEU A 4 23.55 51.02 25.55
N ILE A 5 24.88 50.84 25.37
CA ILE A 5 25.47 49.90 24.41
C ILE A 5 25.20 48.42 24.83
N GLN A 6 25.24 48.14 26.15
CA GLN A 6 24.90 46.82 26.67
C GLN A 6 23.41 46.47 26.47
N VAL A 7 22.51 47.42 26.69
CA VAL A 7 21.06 47.21 26.47
C VAL A 7 20.75 46.96 24.98
N ILE A 8 21.41 47.69 24.08
CA ILE A 8 21.26 47.50 22.64
C ILE A 8 21.79 46.11 22.19
N LYS A 9 22.93 45.65 22.74
CA LYS A 9 23.47 44.30 22.44
C LYS A 9 22.59 43.19 22.95
N ILE A 10 21.96 43.33 24.11
CA ILE A 10 21.01 42.37 24.68
C ILE A 10 19.70 42.35 23.87
N ALA A 11 19.21 43.52 23.46
CA ALA A 11 18.00 43.62 22.63
C ALA A 11 18.21 43.01 21.21
N THR A 12 19.40 43.22 20.61
CA THR A 12 19.74 42.59 19.33
C THR A 12 19.91 41.07 19.45
N LEU A 13 20.47 40.57 20.56
CA LEU A 13 20.60 39.13 20.80
C LEU A 13 19.24 38.44 21.03
N LEU A 14 18.32 39.12 21.72
CA LEU A 14 16.95 38.63 21.93
C LEU A 14 16.12 38.66 20.63
N LEU A 15 16.37 39.61 19.73
CA LEU A 15 15.67 39.68 18.43
C LEU A 15 16.11 38.59 17.47
N THR A 16 17.35 38.09 17.56
CA THR A 16 17.85 36.99 16.71
C THR A 16 17.36 35.61 17.12
N ILE A 17 16.94 35.43 18.38
CA ILE A 17 16.40 34.18 18.89
C ILE A 17 14.92 33.98 18.46
N GLY A 18 14.21 35.07 18.14
CA GLY A 18 12.81 35.04 17.68
C GLY A 18 12.59 34.58 16.24
N LEU A 19 13.63 34.39 15.43
CA LEU A 19 13.56 33.95 14.04
C LEU A 19 13.72 32.42 13.89
N SER A 20 13.37 31.63 14.90
CA SER A 20 13.15 30.18 14.68
C SER A 20 11.97 30.04 13.70
N SER A 21 12.31 29.99 12.42
CA SER A 21 11.39 29.73 11.33
C SER A 21 10.53 28.53 11.69
N CYS A 22 9.24 28.74 11.98
CA CYS A 22 8.29 27.66 12.14
C CYS A 22 8.29 26.87 10.82
N VAL A 23 8.86 25.67 10.83
CA VAL A 23 8.84 24.78 9.68
C VAL A 23 7.38 24.49 9.36
N ASN A 24 6.95 24.93 8.18
CA ASN A 24 5.58 24.69 7.72
C ASN A 24 5.48 23.28 7.10
N LEU A 25 5.00 22.33 7.88
CA LEU A 25 4.85 20.93 7.49
C LEU A 25 3.52 20.64 6.78
N LYS A 26 2.69 21.63 6.51
CA LYS A 26 1.37 21.46 5.89
C LYS A 26 1.42 20.63 4.60
N TYR A 27 2.43 20.79 3.77
CA TYR A 27 2.55 20.02 2.52
C TYR A 27 3.00 18.58 2.76
N VAL A 28 3.82 18.34 3.79
CA VAL A 28 4.18 16.99 4.24
C VAL A 28 2.94 16.30 4.79
N ASN A 29 2.16 16.97 5.64
CA ASN A 29 0.88 16.47 6.16
C ASN A 29 -0.12 16.16 5.02
N ASN A 30 -0.30 17.06 4.07
CA ASN A 30 -1.20 16.81 2.92
C ASN A 30 -0.77 15.57 2.11
N PHE A 31 0.53 15.36 1.91
CA PHE A 31 1.06 14.20 1.22
C PHE A 31 0.90 12.93 2.07
N SER A 32 1.25 12.95 3.35
CA SER A 32 1.14 11.79 4.24
C SER A 32 -0.31 11.37 4.44
N SER A 33 -1.22 12.31 4.62
CA SER A 33 -2.66 12.06 4.77
C SER A 33 -3.27 11.46 3.48
N ALA A 34 -2.93 12.01 2.31
CA ALA A 34 -3.36 11.45 1.03
C ALA A 34 -2.80 10.02 0.84
N SER A 35 -1.53 9.81 1.17
CA SER A 35 -0.87 8.50 1.10
C SER A 35 -1.53 7.50 2.04
N LEU A 36 -1.77 7.87 3.29
CA LEU A 36 -2.43 7.03 4.30
C LEU A 36 -3.84 6.64 3.85
N ASN A 37 -4.63 7.59 3.34
CA ASN A 37 -5.98 7.33 2.85
C ASN A 37 -5.97 6.37 1.66
N SER A 38 -5.01 6.51 0.75
CA SER A 38 -4.83 5.60 -0.37
C SER A 38 -4.41 4.20 0.08
N ILE A 39 -3.44 4.11 1.00
CA ILE A 39 -2.99 2.82 1.56
C ILE A 39 -4.15 2.09 2.24
N LYS A 40 -5.02 2.80 2.99
CA LYS A 40 -6.23 2.23 3.61
C LYS A 40 -7.22 1.63 2.61
N LYS A 41 -7.15 1.97 1.31
CA LYS A 41 -7.97 1.30 0.28
C LYS A 41 -7.66 -0.18 0.12
N PHE A 42 -6.48 -0.64 0.57
CA PHE A 42 -6.19 -2.07 0.67
C PHE A 42 -7.24 -2.84 1.47
N GLU A 43 -7.76 -2.27 2.57
CA GLU A 43 -8.79 -2.88 3.41
C GLU A 43 -10.13 -3.10 2.66
N THR A 44 -10.31 -2.39 1.56
CA THR A 44 -11.51 -2.48 0.72
C THR A 44 -11.32 -3.32 -0.53
N ILE A 45 -10.12 -3.82 -0.80
CA ILE A 45 -9.86 -4.76 -1.90
C ILE A 45 -10.61 -6.05 -1.60
N SER A 46 -11.55 -6.40 -2.49
CA SER A 46 -12.48 -7.52 -2.29
C SER A 46 -11.89 -8.89 -2.67
N TYR A 47 -10.62 -8.94 -3.08
CA TYR A 47 -10.01 -10.14 -3.61
C TYR A 47 -8.65 -10.43 -2.98
N SER A 48 -8.42 -11.71 -2.64
CA SER A 48 -7.23 -12.18 -1.95
C SER A 48 -6.67 -13.46 -2.57
N PHE A 49 -5.48 -13.89 -2.15
CA PHE A 49 -4.90 -15.17 -2.57
C PHE A 49 -5.79 -16.34 -2.19
N LYS A 50 -6.32 -16.35 -0.95
CA LYS A 50 -7.26 -17.37 -0.49
C LYS A 50 -8.51 -17.40 -1.36
N GLN A 51 -9.10 -16.24 -1.66
CA GLN A 51 -10.30 -16.19 -2.51
C GLN A 51 -10.00 -16.71 -3.92
N CYS A 52 -8.83 -16.37 -4.49
CA CYS A 52 -8.41 -16.90 -5.77
C CYS A 52 -8.28 -18.43 -5.76
N CYS A 53 -7.75 -19.01 -4.69
CA CYS A 53 -7.66 -20.45 -4.51
C CYS A 53 -9.06 -21.08 -4.45
N LEU A 54 -9.96 -20.53 -3.64
CA LEU A 54 -11.34 -21.01 -3.51
C LEU A 54 -12.09 -20.94 -4.84
N ASP A 55 -12.01 -19.82 -5.57
CA ASP A 55 -12.63 -19.64 -6.88
C ASP A 55 -12.11 -20.69 -7.89
N ASN A 56 -10.80 -20.94 -7.91
CA ASN A 56 -10.21 -21.94 -8.80
C ASN A 56 -10.65 -23.37 -8.44
N CYS A 57 -10.72 -23.70 -7.16
CA CYS A 57 -11.19 -25.00 -6.67
C CYS A 57 -12.67 -25.21 -7.04
N LEU A 58 -13.51 -24.22 -6.78
CA LEU A 58 -14.94 -24.26 -7.11
C LEU A 58 -15.15 -24.41 -8.62
N ASN A 59 -14.45 -23.61 -9.43
CA ASN A 59 -14.53 -23.71 -10.89
C ASN A 59 -14.12 -25.10 -11.39
N LYS A 60 -13.10 -25.72 -10.79
CA LYS A 60 -12.71 -27.10 -11.12
C LYS A 60 -13.82 -28.10 -10.80
N LYS A 61 -14.50 -27.96 -9.65
CA LYS A 61 -15.65 -28.82 -9.28
C LYS A 61 -16.79 -28.62 -10.27
N ILE A 62 -17.14 -27.38 -10.59
CA ILE A 62 -18.21 -27.07 -11.58
C ILE A 62 -17.88 -27.65 -12.95
N ASN A 63 -16.67 -27.46 -13.46
CA ASN A 63 -16.27 -27.94 -14.78
C ASN A 63 -16.28 -29.47 -14.88
N ASN A 64 -16.04 -30.16 -13.77
CA ASN A 64 -16.06 -31.61 -13.68
C ASN A 64 -17.44 -32.17 -13.27
N LEU A 65 -18.47 -31.33 -13.15
CA LEU A 65 -19.80 -31.69 -12.64
C LEU A 65 -19.74 -32.46 -11.30
N ASN A 66 -18.75 -32.10 -10.48
CA ASN A 66 -18.49 -32.76 -9.21
C ASN A 66 -19.24 -32.04 -8.06
N LEU A 67 -20.12 -32.76 -7.37
CA LEU A 67 -20.86 -32.28 -6.18
C LEU A 67 -20.15 -32.64 -4.87
N ASP A 68 -18.86 -32.96 -4.95
CA ASP A 68 -18.06 -33.26 -3.76
C ASP A 68 -18.04 -32.08 -2.78
N THR A 69 -18.23 -32.38 -1.49
CA THR A 69 -18.25 -31.43 -0.39
C THR A 69 -16.86 -31.26 0.28
N GLU A 70 -15.82 -31.94 -0.24
CA GLU A 70 -14.47 -31.79 0.30
C GLU A 70 -14.01 -30.32 0.26
N ASP A 71 -13.36 -29.90 1.34
CA ASP A 71 -12.83 -28.55 1.46
C ASP A 71 -11.63 -28.32 0.51
N CYS A 72 -11.56 -27.11 0.00
CA CYS A 72 -10.42 -26.67 -0.80
C CYS A 72 -9.20 -26.39 0.10
N ASP A 73 -8.07 -27.06 -0.12
CA ASP A 73 -6.84 -26.76 0.62
C ASP A 73 -6.17 -25.47 0.11
N CYS A 74 -6.48 -24.37 0.76
CA CYS A 74 -5.96 -23.02 0.47
C CYS A 74 -4.98 -22.50 1.53
N LYS A 75 -4.42 -23.36 2.38
CA LYS A 75 -3.55 -22.96 3.50
C LYS A 75 -2.34 -22.13 3.08
N LEU A 76 -1.73 -22.43 1.93
CA LEU A 76 -0.60 -21.66 1.42
C LEU A 76 -1.01 -20.25 0.96
N ASP A 77 -2.20 -20.13 0.37
CA ASP A 77 -2.75 -18.84 -0.06
C ASP A 77 -3.20 -17.99 1.14
N GLU A 78 -3.70 -18.60 2.23
CA GLU A 78 -3.94 -17.92 3.51
C GLU A 78 -2.66 -17.36 4.12
N LYS A 79 -1.54 -18.09 4.02
CA LYS A 79 -0.24 -17.57 4.45
C LYS A 79 0.21 -16.39 3.58
N ALA A 80 -0.04 -16.45 2.27
CA ALA A 80 0.26 -15.34 1.36
C ALA A 80 -0.55 -14.08 1.73
N ASP A 81 -1.84 -14.22 2.05
CA ASP A 81 -2.67 -13.11 2.53
C ASP A 81 -2.13 -12.55 3.85
N SER A 82 -1.75 -13.42 4.79
CA SER A 82 -1.19 -13.00 6.09
C SER A 82 0.07 -12.16 5.92
N VAL A 83 1.01 -12.58 5.07
CA VAL A 83 2.25 -11.82 4.79
C VAL A 83 1.94 -10.49 4.10
N THR A 84 1.01 -10.48 3.15
CA THR A 84 0.60 -9.26 2.46
C THR A 84 -0.01 -8.25 3.44
N LEU A 85 -0.84 -8.72 4.38
CA LEU A 85 -1.41 -7.89 5.46
C LEU A 85 -0.33 -7.33 6.39
N ILE A 86 0.71 -8.09 6.67
CA ILE A 86 1.86 -7.65 7.45
C ILE A 86 2.58 -6.48 6.80
N LEU A 87 2.91 -6.60 5.52
CA LEU A 87 3.56 -5.53 4.74
C LEU A 87 2.68 -4.28 4.71
N TYR A 88 1.39 -4.47 4.43
CA TYR A 88 0.40 -3.40 4.48
C TYR A 88 0.39 -2.66 5.81
N ASN A 89 0.29 -3.38 6.93
CA ASN A 89 0.24 -2.77 8.26
C ASN A 89 1.50 -1.98 8.61
N ALA A 90 2.68 -2.44 8.19
CA ALA A 90 3.93 -1.71 8.39
C ALA A 90 3.95 -0.38 7.61
N ILE A 91 3.53 -0.41 6.34
CA ILE A 91 3.47 0.78 5.49
C ILE A 91 2.41 1.76 6.01
N LYS A 92 1.21 1.27 6.35
CA LYS A 92 0.12 2.05 6.95
C LYS A 92 0.58 2.74 8.22
N GLY A 93 1.21 1.99 9.14
CA GLY A 93 1.72 2.54 10.40
C GLY A 93 2.79 3.60 10.19
N TYR A 94 3.65 3.45 9.19
CA TYR A 94 4.64 4.46 8.84
C TYR A 94 3.97 5.79 8.38
N PHE A 95 3.02 5.72 7.45
CA PHE A 95 2.35 6.93 6.95
C PHE A 95 1.40 7.55 7.98
N ASP A 96 0.79 6.75 8.85
CA ASP A 96 0.05 7.24 10.02
C ASP A 96 0.98 8.03 10.98
N GLY A 97 2.16 7.48 11.27
CA GLY A 97 3.17 8.17 12.06
C GLY A 97 3.67 9.47 11.41
N LEU A 98 3.88 9.47 10.08
CA LEU A 98 4.31 10.67 9.35
C LEU A 98 3.22 11.75 9.34
N ASP A 99 1.96 11.37 9.19
CA ASP A 99 0.82 12.26 9.22
C ASP A 99 0.69 12.95 10.58
N ASN A 100 0.67 12.17 11.66
CA ASN A 100 0.61 12.67 13.03
C ASN A 100 1.80 13.57 13.41
N LEU A 101 3.03 13.19 13.03
CA LEU A 101 4.22 14.01 13.27
C LEU A 101 4.18 15.35 12.53
N SER A 102 3.61 15.36 11.32
CA SER A 102 3.45 16.60 10.53
C SER A 102 2.38 17.50 11.09
N ASP A 103 1.37 16.97 11.75
CA ASP A 103 0.29 17.72 12.43
C ASP A 103 0.58 18.01 13.92
N ASN A 104 1.72 17.55 14.41
CA ASN A 104 2.15 17.73 15.81
C ASN A 104 1.32 16.90 16.82
N GLU A 105 0.73 15.82 16.38
CA GLU A 105 -0.01 14.88 17.21
C GLU A 105 0.88 13.74 17.72
N LEU A 106 0.43 13.05 18.78
CA LEU A 106 1.13 11.87 19.32
C LEU A 106 0.63 10.62 18.59
N THR A 107 1.56 9.77 18.18
CA THR A 107 1.24 8.50 17.53
C THR A 107 1.01 7.39 18.56
N ASN A 108 0.00 6.55 18.33
CA ASN A 108 -0.29 5.36 19.13
C ASN A 108 -0.24 4.10 18.23
N TYR A 109 0.95 3.61 17.92
CA TYR A 109 1.10 2.40 17.12
C TYR A 109 1.56 1.22 17.97
N LYS A 110 0.79 0.12 17.96
CA LYS A 110 1.19 -1.15 18.58
C LYS A 110 1.73 -2.07 17.50
N MET A 111 2.96 -2.53 17.68
CA MET A 111 3.57 -3.54 16.81
C MET A 111 3.55 -4.90 17.51
N ASP A 112 2.85 -5.85 16.93
CA ASP A 112 2.92 -7.24 17.35
C ASP A 112 4.10 -7.94 16.69
N GLY A 113 4.76 -8.83 17.41
CA GLY A 113 6.05 -9.45 17.15
C GLY A 113 6.21 -10.25 15.85
N LEU A 114 6.13 -9.55 14.75
CA LEU A 114 5.95 -10.06 13.41
C LEU A 114 7.21 -10.51 12.69
N THR A 115 8.39 -10.07 13.14
CA THR A 115 9.69 -10.44 12.53
C THR A 115 9.89 -11.97 12.51
N LYS A 116 9.33 -12.68 13.51
CA LYS A 116 9.41 -14.13 13.61
C LYS A 116 8.56 -14.81 12.52
N ALA A 117 7.34 -14.32 12.27
CA ALA A 117 6.46 -14.88 11.27
C ALA A 117 7.01 -14.71 9.84
N LEU A 118 7.74 -13.63 9.55
CA LEU A 118 8.36 -13.40 8.25
C LEU A 118 9.57 -14.31 7.98
N ASN A 119 10.26 -14.74 9.03
CA ASN A 119 11.45 -15.63 8.90
C ASN A 119 11.09 -17.11 8.73
N GLU A 120 9.87 -17.52 9.04
CA GLU A 120 9.52 -18.96 9.17
C GLU A 120 8.95 -19.58 7.90
N GLY A 121 8.87 -18.87 6.72
CA GLY A 121 7.91 -19.35 5.84
C GLY A 121 8.06 -19.55 4.36
N ASN A 122 7.48 -20.64 3.96
CA ASN A 122 6.93 -20.84 2.63
C ASN A 122 5.52 -20.21 2.60
N PHE A 123 5.35 -19.14 1.82
CA PHE A 123 4.12 -18.36 1.69
C PHE A 123 3.44 -18.60 0.33
N GLY A 124 3.53 -19.82 -0.19
CA GLY A 124 2.93 -20.17 -1.47
C GLY A 124 3.58 -19.45 -2.65
N SER A 125 2.81 -18.60 -3.33
CA SER A 125 3.29 -17.82 -4.48
C SER A 125 4.11 -16.58 -4.09
N ILE A 126 4.19 -16.24 -2.80
CA ILE A 126 4.94 -15.10 -2.31
C ILE A 126 6.31 -15.55 -1.81
N LYS A 127 7.35 -14.83 -2.23
CA LYS A 127 8.71 -15.01 -1.75
C LYS A 127 9.12 -13.76 -0.95
N ILE A 128 9.48 -13.97 0.32
CA ILE A 128 10.04 -12.94 1.18
C ILE A 128 11.54 -13.21 1.35
N GLU A 129 12.35 -12.24 1.01
CA GLU A 129 13.79 -12.30 1.10
C GLU A 129 14.28 -11.53 2.35
N LYS A 130 15.51 -11.75 2.74
CA LYS A 130 16.14 -11.06 3.87
C LYS A 130 15.99 -9.53 3.79
N LYS A 131 16.08 -8.96 2.59
CA LYS A 131 15.93 -7.51 2.37
C LYS A 131 14.58 -6.97 2.87
N GLN A 132 13.48 -7.69 2.65
CA GLN A 132 12.16 -7.29 3.12
C GLN A 132 12.02 -7.46 4.63
N VAL A 133 12.60 -8.51 5.20
CA VAL A 133 12.63 -8.74 6.65
C VAL A 133 13.40 -7.61 7.35
N ASP A 134 14.57 -7.25 6.81
CA ASP A 134 15.40 -6.16 7.35
C ASP A 134 14.68 -4.80 7.22
N ALA A 135 14.02 -4.54 6.09
CA ALA A 135 13.24 -3.33 5.88
C ALA A 135 12.08 -3.23 6.88
N TYR A 136 11.35 -4.32 7.09
CA TYR A 136 10.29 -4.39 8.10
C TYR A 136 10.83 -4.12 9.51
N SER A 137 11.93 -4.76 9.90
CA SER A 137 12.57 -4.53 11.20
C SER A 137 13.00 -3.06 11.39
N ASN A 138 13.51 -2.42 10.34
CA ASN A 138 13.93 -1.02 10.40
C ASN A 138 12.73 -0.06 10.50
N ILE A 139 11.66 -0.26 9.75
CA ILE A 139 10.42 0.52 9.91
C ILE A 139 9.87 0.36 11.33
N SER A 140 9.88 -0.85 11.86
CA SER A 140 9.46 -1.14 13.23
C SER A 140 10.24 -0.32 14.25
N LYS A 141 11.56 -0.21 14.11
CA LYS A 141 12.41 0.61 14.98
C LYS A 141 12.12 2.11 14.85
N VAL A 142 11.89 2.58 13.62
CA VAL A 142 11.54 3.98 13.36
C VAL A 142 10.20 4.32 14.02
N LEU A 143 9.20 3.46 13.86
CA LEU A 143 7.88 3.60 14.50
C LEU A 143 8.00 3.62 16.04
N LEU A 144 8.71 2.67 16.63
CA LEU A 144 8.90 2.61 18.09
C LEU A 144 9.55 3.89 18.64
N ARG A 145 10.53 4.46 17.93
CA ARG A 145 11.16 5.71 18.33
C ARG A 145 10.24 6.92 18.21
N ALA A 146 9.30 6.91 17.26
CA ALA A 146 8.29 7.96 17.13
C ALA A 146 7.37 8.04 18.36
N PHE A 147 7.15 6.92 19.09
CA PHE A 147 6.35 6.89 20.32
C PHE A 147 7.02 7.50 21.54
N THR A 148 8.34 7.51 21.59
CA THR A 148 9.10 7.86 22.82
C THR A 148 9.35 9.36 23.01
N ASN A 149 8.51 10.27 22.49
CA ASN A 149 8.72 11.71 22.53
C ASN A 149 10.04 12.21 21.91
N GLU A 150 10.82 11.32 21.29
CA GLU A 150 12.07 11.70 20.63
C GLU A 150 11.85 12.38 19.29
N TYR A 151 10.70 12.15 18.66
CA TYR A 151 10.33 12.73 17.37
C TYR A 151 9.26 13.82 17.54
N ARG A 152 9.67 15.01 17.90
CA ARG A 152 8.86 16.23 17.71
C ARG A 152 9.20 16.88 16.36
N LYS A 153 8.49 17.95 15.96
CA LYS A 153 8.65 18.68 14.68
C LYS A 153 10.09 18.80 14.15
N ASN A 154 11.06 18.97 15.06
CA ASN A 154 12.48 19.10 14.70
C ASN A 154 13.14 17.76 14.30
N LYS A 155 12.43 16.64 14.41
CA LYS A 155 12.96 15.29 14.14
C LYS A 155 12.30 14.55 12.97
N ILE A 156 11.32 15.18 12.28
CA ILE A 156 10.70 14.62 11.08
C ILE A 156 11.74 14.24 10.01
N LYS A 157 12.83 15.01 9.94
CA LYS A 157 13.98 14.71 9.08
C LYS A 157 14.53 13.30 9.36
N GLY A 158 14.85 12.99 10.61
CA GLY A 158 15.37 11.67 10.99
C GLY A 158 14.36 10.55 10.66
N TYR A 159 13.09 10.76 11.00
CA TYR A 159 12.00 9.84 10.72
C TYR A 159 11.90 9.49 9.23
N VAL A 160 11.86 10.50 8.37
CA VAL A 160 11.75 10.34 6.91
C VAL A 160 13.03 9.74 6.31
N THR A 161 14.20 10.24 6.73
CA THR A 161 15.49 9.80 6.17
C THR A 161 15.78 8.34 6.51
N GLU A 162 15.59 7.93 7.76
CA GLU A 162 15.83 6.55 8.21
C GLU A 162 14.84 5.56 7.60
N ALA A 163 13.62 5.99 7.32
CA ALA A 163 12.59 5.16 6.73
C ALA A 163 12.67 5.06 5.19
N ASN A 164 13.47 5.89 4.51
CA ASN A 164 13.41 6.00 3.05
C ASN A 164 13.60 4.66 2.31
N GLU A 165 14.73 3.98 2.53
CA GLU A 165 14.95 2.67 1.89
C GLU A 165 13.99 1.59 2.40
N PRO A 166 13.74 1.45 3.73
CA PRO A 166 12.74 0.52 4.22
C PRO A 166 11.35 0.69 3.60
N VAL A 167 10.82 1.91 3.53
CA VAL A 167 9.49 2.20 2.94
C VAL A 167 9.47 1.78 1.46
N LYS A 168 10.49 2.16 0.70
CA LYS A 168 10.62 1.80 -0.72
C LYS A 168 10.60 0.28 -0.93
N VAL A 169 11.35 -0.46 -0.11
CA VAL A 169 11.41 -1.94 -0.20
C VAL A 169 10.07 -2.58 0.14
N LEU A 170 9.41 -2.10 1.20
CA LEU A 170 8.11 -2.66 1.63
C LEU A 170 6.99 -2.34 0.63
N ILE A 171 6.94 -1.12 0.11
CA ILE A 171 5.96 -0.75 -0.93
C ILE A 171 6.18 -1.58 -2.19
N ALA A 172 7.43 -1.75 -2.65
CA ALA A 172 7.73 -2.57 -3.82
C ALA A 172 7.33 -4.04 -3.60
N CYS A 173 7.51 -4.58 -2.39
CA CYS A 173 7.10 -5.93 -2.06
C CYS A 173 5.57 -6.07 -2.03
N LEU A 174 4.85 -5.13 -1.42
CA LEU A 174 3.38 -5.11 -1.41
C LEU A 174 2.83 -5.00 -2.84
N ASP A 175 3.39 -4.12 -3.66
CA ASP A 175 3.02 -3.97 -5.07
C ASP A 175 3.26 -5.28 -5.85
N LEU A 176 4.41 -5.93 -5.69
CA LEU A 176 4.69 -7.22 -6.34
C LEU A 176 3.69 -8.31 -5.91
N ASN A 177 3.30 -8.36 -4.65
CA ASN A 177 2.32 -9.33 -4.18
C ASN A 177 0.96 -9.14 -4.87
N LEU A 178 0.53 -7.90 -5.04
CA LEU A 178 -0.79 -7.57 -5.60
C LEU A 178 -0.77 -7.53 -7.13
N SER A 179 0.05 -6.65 -7.72
CA SER A 179 0.08 -6.41 -9.16
C SER A 179 0.83 -7.51 -9.93
N GLY A 180 1.78 -8.18 -9.29
CA GLY A 180 2.51 -9.31 -9.87
C GLY A 180 1.83 -10.64 -9.59
N ASN A 181 1.92 -11.10 -8.34
CA ASN A 181 1.53 -12.45 -7.97
C ASN A 181 0.02 -12.68 -8.01
N LEU A 182 -0.79 -11.84 -7.38
CA LEU A 182 -2.26 -12.01 -7.34
C LEU A 182 -2.88 -11.75 -8.71
N THR A 183 -2.47 -10.70 -9.41
CA THR A 183 -2.91 -10.43 -10.79
C THR A 183 -2.47 -11.54 -11.75
N GLY A 184 -1.29 -12.12 -11.55
CA GLY A 184 -0.84 -13.30 -12.31
C GLY A 184 -1.76 -14.51 -12.14
N LYS A 185 -2.24 -14.76 -10.91
CA LYS A 185 -3.25 -15.81 -10.65
C LYS A 185 -4.59 -15.52 -11.35
N LEU A 186 -5.03 -14.25 -11.35
CA LEU A 186 -6.25 -13.83 -12.09
C LEU A 186 -6.10 -14.03 -13.60
N ASN A 187 -4.92 -13.76 -14.17
CA ASN A 187 -4.64 -14.01 -15.58
C ASN A 187 -4.75 -15.51 -15.92
N LEU A 188 -4.21 -16.37 -15.07
CA LEU A 188 -4.35 -17.83 -15.25
C LEU A 188 -5.82 -18.29 -15.14
N GLN A 189 -6.58 -17.71 -14.22
CA GLN A 189 -8.01 -17.98 -14.09
C GLN A 189 -8.77 -17.54 -15.35
N LYS A 190 -8.48 -16.34 -15.87
CA LYS A 190 -9.06 -15.83 -17.13
C LYS A 190 -8.81 -16.78 -18.31
N GLN A 191 -7.58 -17.26 -18.46
CA GLN A 191 -7.22 -18.21 -19.53
C GLN A 191 -7.97 -19.55 -19.40
N ARG A 192 -8.08 -20.10 -18.18
CA ARG A 192 -8.82 -21.36 -17.92
C ARG A 192 -10.29 -21.23 -18.25
N ILE A 193 -10.92 -20.13 -17.82
CA ILE A 193 -12.32 -19.82 -18.12
C ILE A 193 -12.51 -19.71 -19.63
N GLN A 194 -11.64 -18.96 -20.32
CA GLN A 194 -11.71 -18.81 -21.77
C GLN A 194 -11.63 -20.16 -22.51
N SER A 195 -10.70 -21.03 -22.13
CA SER A 195 -10.57 -22.35 -22.74
C SER A 195 -11.81 -23.21 -22.50
N TYR A 196 -12.31 -23.27 -21.26
CA TYR A 196 -13.48 -24.05 -20.89
C TYR A 196 -14.75 -23.63 -21.67
N TYR A 197 -15.04 -22.34 -21.70
CA TYR A 197 -16.23 -21.86 -22.42
C TYR A 197 -16.09 -21.94 -23.92
N PHE A 198 -14.87 -21.82 -24.46
CA PHE A 198 -14.63 -22.08 -25.88
C PHE A 198 -14.96 -23.53 -26.29
N ASP A 199 -14.55 -24.48 -25.47
CA ASP A 199 -14.86 -25.90 -25.73
C ASP A 199 -16.37 -26.17 -25.64
N LEU A 200 -17.07 -25.61 -24.65
CA LEU A 200 -18.52 -25.73 -24.52
C LEU A 200 -19.27 -25.15 -25.73
N THR A 201 -18.81 -24.01 -26.30
CA THR A 201 -19.49 -23.43 -27.48
C THR A 201 -19.42 -24.34 -28.72
N LYS A 202 -18.43 -25.27 -28.77
CA LYS A 202 -18.23 -26.22 -29.86
C LYS A 202 -18.93 -27.54 -29.64
N ASP A 203 -19.47 -27.81 -28.46
CA ASP A 203 -20.18 -29.04 -28.16
C ASP A 203 -21.41 -29.19 -29.08
N PRO A 204 -21.48 -30.23 -29.93
CA PRO A 204 -22.58 -30.42 -30.84
C PRO A 204 -23.88 -30.85 -30.13
N THR A 205 -23.79 -31.29 -28.89
CA THR A 205 -24.95 -31.75 -28.10
C THR A 205 -25.76 -30.60 -27.53
N LEU A 206 -25.14 -29.40 -27.39
CA LEU A 206 -25.80 -28.22 -26.87
C LEU A 206 -26.66 -27.52 -27.93
N SER A 207 -27.90 -27.22 -27.54
CA SER A 207 -28.81 -26.40 -28.34
C SER A 207 -28.28 -24.96 -28.52
N SER A 208 -28.83 -24.24 -29.50
CA SER A 208 -28.51 -22.81 -29.72
C SER A 208 -28.87 -21.92 -28.50
N PHE A 209 -29.85 -22.31 -27.69
CA PHE A 209 -30.24 -21.63 -26.48
C PHE A 209 -29.15 -21.81 -25.39
N GLU A 210 -28.73 -23.05 -25.14
CA GLU A 210 -27.68 -23.39 -24.16
C GLU A 210 -26.36 -22.75 -24.55
N LYS A 211 -25.96 -22.74 -25.81
CA LYS A 211 -24.76 -22.05 -26.28
C LYS A 211 -24.80 -20.55 -26.01
N ARG A 212 -25.97 -19.90 -26.17
CA ARG A 212 -26.12 -18.50 -25.79
C ARG A 212 -25.96 -18.26 -24.30
N GLN A 213 -26.48 -19.17 -23.46
CA GLN A 213 -26.32 -19.09 -22.02
C GLN A 213 -24.83 -19.25 -21.64
N VAL A 214 -24.13 -20.23 -22.21
CA VAL A 214 -22.67 -20.41 -22.04
C VAL A 214 -21.88 -19.14 -22.37
N VAL A 215 -22.16 -18.49 -23.49
CA VAL A 215 -21.51 -17.23 -23.88
C VAL A 215 -21.82 -16.11 -22.90
N LYS A 216 -23.06 -16.00 -22.43
CA LYS A 216 -23.45 -15.00 -21.43
C LYS A 216 -22.69 -15.20 -20.12
N ASP A 217 -22.61 -16.42 -19.62
CA ASP A 217 -21.93 -16.76 -18.38
C ASP A 217 -20.42 -16.49 -18.48
N TYR A 218 -19.82 -16.77 -19.65
CA TYR A 218 -18.43 -16.41 -19.94
C TYR A 218 -18.18 -14.91 -19.76
N TYR A 219 -18.99 -14.06 -20.39
CA TYR A 219 -18.79 -12.60 -20.30
C TYR A 219 -19.06 -12.07 -18.89
N GLN A 220 -19.98 -12.67 -18.14
CA GLN A 220 -20.21 -12.29 -16.74
C GLN A 220 -18.98 -12.62 -15.87
N GLN A 221 -18.39 -13.81 -16.00
CA GLN A 221 -17.20 -14.18 -15.26
C GLN A 221 -15.98 -13.33 -15.68
N LEU A 222 -15.84 -13.07 -16.98
CA LEU A 222 -14.79 -12.23 -17.50
C LEU A 222 -14.84 -10.82 -16.90
N ALA A 223 -16.02 -10.20 -16.86
CA ALA A 223 -16.22 -8.86 -16.28
C ALA A 223 -15.81 -8.80 -14.80
N VAL A 224 -16.13 -9.84 -14.01
CA VAL A 224 -15.72 -9.93 -12.61
C VAL A 224 -14.20 -9.98 -12.47
N ILE A 225 -13.51 -10.80 -13.28
CA ILE A 225 -12.05 -10.90 -13.25
C ILE A 225 -11.41 -9.57 -13.65
N GLU A 226 -11.91 -8.92 -14.69
CA GLU A 226 -11.38 -7.64 -15.18
C GLU A 226 -11.59 -6.50 -14.17
N ALA A 227 -12.71 -6.46 -13.47
CA ALA A 227 -12.94 -5.51 -12.38
C ALA A 227 -11.92 -5.69 -11.24
N ARG A 228 -11.66 -6.94 -10.83
CA ARG A 228 -10.63 -7.25 -9.81
C ARG A 228 -9.22 -6.85 -10.26
N GLN A 229 -8.88 -7.12 -11.53
CA GLN A 229 -7.59 -6.71 -12.10
C GLN A 229 -7.43 -5.20 -12.14
N ASN A 230 -8.48 -4.46 -12.52
CA ASN A 230 -8.48 -3.00 -12.55
C ASN A 230 -8.30 -2.41 -11.15
N GLU A 231 -8.97 -2.96 -10.13
CA GLU A 231 -8.82 -2.55 -8.74
C GLU A 231 -7.36 -2.70 -8.27
N LEU A 232 -6.75 -3.88 -8.49
CA LEU A 232 -5.35 -4.14 -8.14
C LEU A 232 -4.38 -3.24 -8.91
N CYS A 233 -4.63 -3.01 -10.20
CA CYS A 233 -3.80 -2.16 -11.04
C CYS A 233 -3.84 -0.69 -10.57
N THR A 234 -5.02 -0.16 -10.25
CA THR A 234 -5.18 1.23 -9.77
C THR A 234 -4.53 1.41 -8.41
N PHE A 235 -4.68 0.43 -7.50
CA PHE A 235 -3.99 0.45 -6.21
C PHE A 235 -2.45 0.39 -6.38
N SER A 236 -1.94 -0.43 -7.30
CA SER A 236 -0.52 -0.49 -7.67
C SER A 236 0.02 0.86 -8.14
N LYS A 237 -0.72 1.57 -9.00
CA LYS A 237 -0.34 2.93 -9.44
C LYS A 237 -0.20 3.89 -8.26
N ALA A 238 -1.16 3.84 -7.33
CA ALA A 238 -1.12 4.68 -6.13
C ALA A 238 0.11 4.37 -5.26
N LEU A 239 0.44 3.10 -5.04
CA LEU A 239 1.64 2.68 -4.29
C LEU A 239 2.93 3.24 -4.92
N LYS A 240 3.03 3.24 -6.25
CA LYS A 240 4.20 3.78 -6.97
C LYS A 240 4.33 5.29 -6.77
N ILE A 241 3.24 6.04 -6.91
CA ILE A 241 3.23 7.50 -6.69
C ILE A 241 3.59 7.82 -5.23
N ILE A 242 3.09 7.05 -4.27
CA ILE A 242 3.43 7.20 -2.84
C ILE A 242 4.93 6.97 -2.62
N ALA A 243 5.51 5.92 -3.20
CA ALA A 243 6.93 5.62 -3.08
C ALA A 243 7.81 6.72 -3.68
N GLU A 244 7.44 7.23 -4.86
CA GLU A 244 8.14 8.34 -5.52
C GLU A 244 8.06 9.63 -4.72
N GLY A 245 6.87 10.01 -4.25
CA GLY A 245 6.66 11.19 -3.42
C GLY A 245 7.44 11.11 -2.10
N HIS A 246 7.45 9.95 -1.46
CA HIS A 246 8.24 9.72 -0.25
C HIS A 246 9.75 9.84 -0.52
N GLN A 247 10.25 9.28 -1.61
CA GLN A 247 11.65 9.41 -2.01
C GLN A 247 12.03 10.88 -2.26
N LYS A 248 11.16 11.65 -2.94
CA LYS A 248 11.38 13.09 -3.16
C LYS A 248 11.40 13.86 -1.84
N LEU A 249 10.48 13.56 -0.92
CA LEU A 249 10.48 14.14 0.43
C LEU A 249 11.79 13.83 1.15
N ALA A 250 12.23 12.57 1.17
CA ALA A 250 13.43 12.16 1.88
C ALA A 250 14.72 12.83 1.34
N LEU A 251 14.85 12.91 0.01
CA LEU A 251 16.01 13.53 -0.63
C LEU A 251 16.07 15.06 -0.45
N ASN A 252 14.94 15.70 -0.19
CA ASN A 252 14.82 17.16 -0.08
C ASN A 252 14.38 17.63 1.32
N ILE A 253 14.43 16.78 2.32
CA ILE A 253 13.88 17.06 3.66
C ILE A 253 14.57 18.24 4.34
N ASP A 254 15.82 18.51 4.01
CA ASP A 254 16.56 19.68 4.50
C ASP A 254 15.99 21.00 3.97
N ASN A 255 15.36 20.97 2.81
CA ASN A 255 14.74 22.09 2.13
C ASN A 255 13.21 22.01 2.14
N VAL A 256 12.62 21.46 3.22
CA VAL A 256 11.17 21.22 3.35
C VAL A 256 10.32 22.49 3.13
N ASN A 257 10.90 23.66 3.34
CA ASN A 257 10.26 24.97 3.12
C ASN A 257 10.42 25.49 1.69
N SER A 258 11.19 24.84 0.80
CA SER A 258 11.35 25.29 -0.58
C SER A 258 10.01 25.26 -1.34
N ALA A 259 9.82 26.23 -2.24
CA ALA A 259 8.62 26.29 -3.07
C ALA A 259 8.53 25.07 -4.00
N GLU A 260 9.68 24.58 -4.47
CA GLU A 260 9.79 23.39 -5.32
C GLU A 260 9.26 22.13 -4.64
N LEU A 261 9.79 21.80 -3.44
CA LEU A 261 9.33 20.61 -2.72
C LEU A 261 7.86 20.71 -2.33
N LYS A 262 7.40 21.88 -1.89
CA LYS A 262 5.98 22.13 -1.60
C LYS A 262 5.09 21.86 -2.81
N GLY A 263 5.47 22.35 -3.98
CA GLY A 263 4.76 22.11 -5.24
C GLY A 263 4.71 20.63 -5.60
N LEU A 264 5.84 19.93 -5.50
CA LEU A 264 5.91 18.49 -5.76
C LEU A 264 5.04 17.67 -4.82
N LEU A 265 5.12 17.90 -3.50
CA LEU A 265 4.30 17.17 -2.53
C LEU A 265 2.80 17.44 -2.71
N PHE A 266 2.45 18.67 -3.07
CA PHE A 266 1.06 19.00 -3.41
C PHE A 266 0.58 18.22 -4.63
N GLN A 267 1.39 18.16 -5.70
CA GLN A 267 1.07 17.41 -6.91
C GLN A 267 0.89 15.92 -6.60
N TYR A 268 1.82 15.29 -5.91
CA TYR A 268 1.69 13.89 -5.50
C TYR A 268 0.42 13.63 -4.67
N ALA A 269 0.08 14.55 -3.75
CA ALA A 269 -1.14 14.43 -2.97
C ALA A 269 -2.41 14.51 -3.84
N CYS A 270 -2.43 15.34 -4.90
CA CYS A 270 -3.52 15.41 -5.85
C CYS A 270 -3.63 14.12 -6.67
N ASP A 271 -2.52 13.66 -7.26
CA ASP A 271 -2.48 12.45 -8.08
C ASP A 271 -2.94 11.21 -7.28
N ILE A 272 -2.55 11.11 -6.01
CA ILE A 272 -2.99 10.03 -5.10
C ILE A 272 -4.49 10.10 -4.86
N ARG A 273 -5.06 11.29 -4.60
CA ARG A 273 -6.51 11.46 -4.37
C ARG A 273 -7.33 11.11 -5.61
N ASP A 274 -6.84 11.42 -6.79
CA ASP A 274 -7.50 11.06 -8.05
C ASP A 274 -7.57 9.54 -8.21
N LEU A 275 -6.49 8.81 -7.89
CA LEU A 275 -6.48 7.35 -7.90
C LEU A 275 -7.41 6.75 -6.82
N VAL A 276 -7.49 7.36 -5.63
CA VAL A 276 -8.47 6.96 -4.60
C VAL A 276 -9.89 7.05 -5.14
N THR A 277 -10.20 8.16 -5.82
CA THR A 277 -11.52 8.37 -6.45
C THR A 277 -11.78 7.35 -7.58
N GLU A 278 -10.76 6.98 -8.36
CA GLU A 278 -10.86 5.93 -9.39
C GLU A 278 -11.17 4.57 -8.76
N ILE A 279 -10.48 4.19 -7.67
CA ILE A 279 -10.76 2.94 -6.94
C ILE A 279 -12.21 2.89 -6.44
N GLU A 280 -12.72 4.01 -5.93
CA GLU A 280 -14.11 4.09 -5.44
C GLU A 280 -15.14 3.93 -6.57
N LYS A 281 -14.85 4.44 -7.76
CA LYS A 281 -15.73 4.28 -8.95
C LYS A 281 -15.75 2.85 -9.50
N ILE A 282 -14.67 2.09 -9.37
CA ILE A 282 -14.63 0.69 -9.81
C ILE A 282 -15.59 -0.19 -8.99
N LYS A 283 -15.90 0.23 -7.76
CA LYS A 283 -16.74 -0.53 -6.81
C LYS A 283 -18.24 -0.23 -6.89
N ASN A 284 -18.58 0.90 -7.46
CA ASN A 284 -19.97 1.33 -7.65
C ASN A 284 -20.44 1.00 -9.06
#